data_3db8f718161018cf3bf048efb78e6f6c
#
_entry.id   3db8f718161018cf3bf048efb78e6f6c
#
_cell.length_a   1.000
_cell.length_b   1.000
_cell.length_c   1.000
_cell.angle_alpha   90.00
_cell.angle_beta   90.00
_cell.angle_gamma   90.00
#
_symmetry.space_group_name_H-M   'P 1'
#
loop_
_entity.id
_entity.type
_entity.pdbx_description
1 polymer ?
#
loop_
_entity_poly.entity_id
_entity_poly.type
_entity_poly.pdbx_seq_one_letter_code
_entity_poly.pdbx_strand_id
1 'polypeptide(L)'
;EIAFILGDPAFFGDEIVESLEGLAKGLNAKASIYRQDQPLGTGHAIMSAKESLSGPAVVAYADTLIKADFKLDKDADAVIWTKKVANPEAFGVVNLNEKNEIIELVEKPKEFVSDQAVIGIYYFKDIAVLKEKLEEVLDENLMHGGEYQINDGIKKMMAEDRIFKTGTVDEWMDCGNKNVTVETNGRMLNFLHQDGEKLISDSVKITNSEITEPCYIGENVELVNAKIGPNVSVGDGTKITDAEVKNSLIQTFAEVRNAKLDNAMIGNFAKFDGNFTQISIGDYSTLE
;
A
#
# COMPACT_ATOMS: atom_id res chain seq x y z
N GLU A 1 -19.81 -3.84 0.27
CA GLU A 1 -19.24 -3.26 1.50
C GLU A 1 -17.72 -3.22 1.39
N ILE A 2 -17.10 -2.16 1.94
CA ILE A 2 -15.65 -2.06 2.16
C ILE A 2 -15.44 -1.86 3.65
N ALA A 3 -14.78 -2.83 4.30
CA ALA A 3 -14.39 -2.76 5.70
C ALA A 3 -12.97 -2.20 5.79
N PHE A 4 -12.82 -0.99 6.31
CA PHE A 4 -11.54 -0.35 6.55
C PHE A 4 -11.10 -0.60 7.98
N ILE A 5 -9.91 -1.16 8.15
CA ILE A 5 -9.31 -1.45 9.45
C ILE A 5 -8.17 -0.45 9.66
N LEU A 6 -8.36 0.44 10.61
CA LEU A 6 -7.44 1.54 10.89
C LEU A 6 -6.74 1.32 12.23
N GLY A 7 -5.53 1.84 12.35
CA GLY A 7 -4.81 1.89 13.61
C GLY A 7 -5.23 3.06 14.50
N ASP A 8 -4.27 3.57 15.30
CA ASP A 8 -4.47 4.63 16.30
C ASP A 8 -5.15 5.88 15.70
N PRO A 9 -6.25 6.36 16.30
CA PRO A 9 -6.93 7.58 15.89
C PRO A 9 -6.04 8.84 15.87
N ALA A 10 -4.94 8.86 16.62
CA ALA A 10 -3.99 9.97 16.58
C ALA A 10 -3.32 10.14 15.20
N PHE A 11 -3.19 9.04 14.44
CA PHE A 11 -2.63 9.03 13.08
C PHE A 11 -3.72 8.90 12.01
N PHE A 12 -4.83 8.21 12.34
CA PHE A 12 -5.95 7.94 11.43
C PHE A 12 -7.23 8.58 11.98
N GLY A 13 -7.24 9.92 12.05
CA GLY A 13 -8.34 10.70 12.60
C GLY A 13 -9.55 10.82 11.67
N ASP A 14 -10.46 11.73 12.01
CA ASP A 14 -11.76 11.90 11.34
C ASP A 14 -11.60 12.26 9.85
N GLU A 15 -10.59 13.05 9.48
CA GLU A 15 -10.32 13.40 8.09
C GLU A 15 -10.05 12.17 7.21
N ILE A 16 -9.32 11.18 7.75
CA ILE A 16 -9.05 9.92 7.04
C ILE A 16 -10.34 9.11 6.92
N VAL A 17 -11.14 9.06 7.98
CA VAL A 17 -12.45 8.37 7.96
C VAL A 17 -13.36 8.97 6.90
N GLU A 18 -13.53 10.29 6.87
CA GLU A 18 -14.34 11.00 5.87
C GLU A 18 -13.85 10.73 4.43
N SER A 19 -12.55 10.71 4.23
CA SER A 19 -11.93 10.39 2.93
C SER A 19 -12.27 8.96 2.47
N LEU A 20 -12.15 7.97 3.37
CA LEU A 20 -12.44 6.56 3.08
C LEU A 20 -13.93 6.31 2.84
N GLU A 21 -14.81 6.97 3.60
CA GLU A 21 -16.26 6.95 3.36
C GLU A 21 -16.61 7.56 2.00
N GLY A 22 -15.96 8.68 1.65
CA GLY A 22 -16.09 9.30 0.33
C GLY A 22 -15.65 8.38 -0.80
N LEU A 23 -14.52 7.69 -0.64
CA LEU A 23 -14.03 6.68 -1.58
C LEU A 23 -15.03 5.54 -1.79
N ALA A 24 -15.52 4.94 -0.68
CA ALA A 24 -16.48 3.86 -0.75
C ALA A 24 -17.78 4.29 -1.45
N LYS A 25 -18.28 5.50 -1.14
CA LYS A 25 -19.43 6.09 -1.79
C LYS A 25 -19.22 6.28 -3.29
N GLY A 26 -18.04 6.74 -3.71
CA GLY A 26 -17.68 6.88 -5.13
C GLY A 26 -17.71 5.54 -5.88
N LEU A 27 -17.46 4.45 -5.18
CA LEU A 27 -17.52 3.07 -5.69
C LEU A 27 -18.91 2.41 -5.52
N ASN A 28 -19.95 3.15 -5.10
CA ASN A 28 -21.26 2.63 -4.76
C ASN A 28 -21.22 1.52 -3.70
N ALA A 29 -20.28 1.59 -2.76
CA ALA A 29 -20.11 0.65 -1.66
C ALA A 29 -20.45 1.30 -0.32
N LYS A 30 -20.82 0.46 0.67
CA LYS A 30 -20.95 0.88 2.07
C LYS A 30 -19.57 0.84 2.71
N ALA A 31 -19.15 1.92 3.36
CA ALA A 31 -17.99 1.91 4.25
C ALA A 31 -18.37 1.34 5.63
N SER A 32 -17.50 0.53 6.20
CA SER A 32 -17.53 0.14 7.62
C SER A 32 -16.14 0.35 8.19
N ILE A 33 -16.05 1.18 9.24
CA ILE A 33 -14.76 1.56 9.84
C ILE A 33 -14.56 0.75 11.11
N TYR A 34 -13.44 0.06 11.19
CA TYR A 34 -13.00 -0.72 12.33
C TYR A 34 -11.67 -0.19 12.86
N ARG A 35 -11.36 -0.45 14.13
CA ARG A 35 -10.13 -0.03 14.77
C ARG A 35 -9.35 -1.23 15.29
N GLN A 36 -8.08 -1.27 14.97
CA GLN A 36 -7.13 -2.14 15.62
C GLN A 36 -6.39 -1.32 16.69
N ASP A 37 -6.83 -1.42 17.94
CA ASP A 37 -6.32 -0.60 19.04
C ASP A 37 -4.86 -0.95 19.42
N GLN A 38 -4.44 -2.18 19.14
CA GLN A 38 -3.09 -2.67 19.38
C GLN A 38 -2.56 -3.34 18.11
N PRO A 39 -1.33 -3.03 17.66
CA PRO A 39 -0.75 -3.57 16.42
C PRO A 39 -0.25 -5.01 16.66
N LEU A 40 -1.18 -5.95 16.89
CA LEU A 40 -0.88 -7.35 17.18
C LEU A 40 -0.85 -8.25 15.94
N GLY A 41 -0.59 -7.69 14.77
CA GLY A 41 -0.40 -8.42 13.52
C GLY A 41 -1.65 -8.48 12.63
N THR A 42 -1.48 -9.11 11.46
CA THR A 42 -2.45 -9.11 10.37
C THR A 42 -3.71 -9.92 10.66
N GLY A 43 -3.58 -11.05 11.36
CA GLY A 43 -4.73 -11.84 11.80
C GLY A 43 -5.59 -11.08 12.80
N HIS A 44 -4.97 -10.39 13.78
CA HIS A 44 -5.68 -9.54 14.74
C HIS A 44 -6.37 -8.34 14.04
N ALA A 45 -5.72 -7.74 13.04
CA ALA A 45 -6.34 -6.67 12.25
C ALA A 45 -7.63 -7.14 11.59
N ILE A 46 -7.60 -8.28 10.88
CA ILE A 46 -8.78 -8.87 10.25
C ILE A 46 -9.89 -9.13 11.28
N MET A 47 -9.55 -9.68 12.45
CA MET A 47 -10.50 -9.96 13.52
C MET A 47 -11.10 -8.70 14.14
N SER A 48 -10.48 -7.53 14.02
CA SER A 48 -11.09 -6.26 14.41
C SER A 48 -12.37 -5.96 13.59
N ALA A 49 -12.47 -6.50 12.37
CA ALA A 49 -13.62 -6.37 11.48
C ALA A 49 -14.55 -7.62 11.50
N LYS A 50 -14.55 -8.42 12.56
CA LYS A 50 -15.25 -9.71 12.64
C LYS A 50 -16.74 -9.67 12.27
N GLU A 51 -17.39 -8.53 12.42
CA GLU A 51 -18.81 -8.33 12.09
C GLU A 51 -19.05 -8.29 10.56
N SER A 52 -18.03 -7.90 9.77
CA SER A 52 -18.10 -7.89 8.31
C SER A 52 -17.56 -9.18 7.67
N LEU A 53 -17.04 -10.13 8.46
CA LEU A 53 -16.46 -11.38 7.94
C LEU A 53 -17.51 -12.44 7.67
N SER A 54 -18.17 -12.36 6.50
CA SER A 54 -19.14 -13.34 6.04
C SER A 54 -19.23 -13.38 4.50
N GLY A 55 -19.41 -14.58 3.93
CA GLY A 55 -19.51 -14.79 2.49
C GLY A 55 -18.24 -14.49 1.71
N PRO A 56 -18.31 -14.29 0.39
CA PRO A 56 -17.16 -14.02 -0.44
C PRO A 56 -16.52 -12.67 -0.09
N ALA A 57 -15.19 -12.66 0.12
CA ALA A 57 -14.47 -11.44 0.46
C ALA A 57 -13.06 -11.41 -0.10
N VAL A 58 -12.57 -10.20 -0.35
CA VAL A 58 -11.16 -9.91 -0.62
C VAL A 58 -10.56 -9.23 0.60
N VAL A 59 -9.39 -9.69 1.03
CA VAL A 59 -8.53 -9.01 1.99
C VAL A 59 -7.38 -8.42 1.20
N ALA A 60 -7.11 -7.13 1.39
CA ALA A 60 -6.00 -6.43 0.77
C ALA A 60 -5.31 -5.49 1.77
N TYR A 61 -3.99 -5.45 1.73
CA TYR A 61 -3.21 -4.51 2.53
C TYR A 61 -3.06 -3.19 1.79
N ALA A 62 -3.17 -2.08 2.53
CA ALA A 62 -3.24 -0.74 1.95
C ALA A 62 -1.90 -0.22 1.38
N ASP A 63 -0.79 -0.90 1.69
CA ASP A 63 0.56 -0.61 1.18
C ASP A 63 0.92 -1.39 -0.10
N THR A 64 -0.05 -2.02 -0.71
CA THR A 64 0.12 -2.84 -1.92
C THR A 64 -0.68 -2.29 -3.09
N LEU A 65 -0.01 -1.95 -4.17
CA LEU A 65 -0.61 -1.61 -5.46
C LEU A 65 -0.32 -2.69 -6.50
N ILE A 66 -1.28 -2.97 -7.35
CA ILE A 66 -1.16 -4.01 -8.37
C ILE A 66 -1.72 -3.56 -9.71
N LYS A 67 -1.20 -4.14 -10.80
CA LYS A 67 -1.84 -4.18 -12.12
C LYS A 67 -2.10 -5.64 -12.46
N ALA A 68 -3.36 -6.02 -12.67
CA ALA A 68 -3.74 -7.38 -12.98
C ALA A 68 -5.13 -7.46 -13.64
N ASP A 69 -5.31 -8.47 -14.50
CA ASP A 69 -6.64 -8.92 -14.93
C ASP A 69 -7.09 -10.04 -13.98
N PHE A 70 -7.95 -9.69 -13.01
CA PHE A 70 -8.38 -10.62 -11.97
C PHE A 70 -9.33 -11.68 -12.53
N LYS A 71 -8.89 -12.94 -12.47
CA LYS A 71 -9.74 -14.11 -12.72
C LYS A 71 -9.80 -14.95 -11.47
N LEU A 72 -11.01 -15.06 -10.90
CA LEU A 72 -11.24 -15.92 -9.75
C LEU A 72 -11.51 -17.35 -10.20
N ASP A 73 -10.79 -18.29 -9.63
CA ASP A 73 -11.07 -19.72 -9.79
C ASP A 73 -12.26 -20.09 -8.88
N LYS A 74 -13.39 -20.48 -9.47
CA LYS A 74 -14.62 -20.81 -8.75
C LYS A 74 -14.54 -22.11 -7.95
N ASP A 75 -13.56 -22.95 -8.27
CA ASP A 75 -13.36 -24.25 -7.61
C ASP A 75 -12.44 -24.14 -6.39
N ALA A 76 -11.74 -23.00 -6.22
CA ALA A 76 -10.92 -22.73 -5.06
C ALA A 76 -11.77 -22.25 -3.87
N ASP A 77 -11.42 -22.67 -2.65
CA ASP A 77 -11.93 -22.11 -1.41
C ASP A 77 -11.30 -20.74 -1.11
N ALA A 78 -10.04 -20.58 -1.53
CA ALA A 78 -9.34 -19.30 -1.47
C ALA A 78 -8.33 -19.14 -2.62
N VAL A 79 -8.04 -17.88 -2.98
CA VAL A 79 -6.96 -17.51 -3.92
C VAL A 79 -6.02 -16.56 -3.21
N ILE A 80 -4.72 -16.85 -3.25
CA ILE A 80 -3.66 -15.99 -2.75
C ILE A 80 -2.89 -15.45 -3.95
N TRP A 81 -2.82 -14.12 -4.10
CA TRP A 81 -2.03 -13.55 -5.17
C TRP A 81 -0.55 -13.58 -4.84
N THR A 82 0.23 -13.98 -5.82
CA THR A 82 1.69 -14.14 -5.70
C THR A 82 2.43 -13.48 -6.85
N LYS A 83 3.67 -13.10 -6.60
CA LYS A 83 4.62 -12.62 -7.61
C LYS A 83 5.96 -13.31 -7.42
N LYS A 84 6.62 -13.68 -8.52
CA LYS A 84 8.00 -14.15 -8.45
C LYS A 84 8.94 -13.00 -8.10
N VAL A 85 9.77 -13.22 -7.09
CA VAL A 85 10.73 -12.24 -6.57
C VAL A 85 12.14 -12.81 -6.50
N ALA A 86 13.13 -11.92 -6.55
CA ALA A 86 14.53 -12.31 -6.42
C ALA A 86 14.94 -12.59 -4.96
N ASN A 87 14.27 -11.96 -3.99
CA ASN A 87 14.59 -12.02 -2.55
C ASN A 87 13.39 -12.57 -1.76
N PRO A 88 13.06 -13.87 -1.91
CA PRO A 88 11.85 -14.46 -1.30
C PRO A 88 11.89 -14.51 0.23
N GLU A 89 13.08 -14.46 0.84
CA GLU A 89 13.28 -14.45 2.30
C GLU A 89 12.68 -13.24 3.02
N ALA A 90 12.36 -12.18 2.28
CA ALA A 90 11.73 -10.98 2.84
C ALA A 90 10.20 -11.11 3.01
N PHE A 91 9.59 -12.14 2.42
CA PHE A 91 8.15 -12.28 2.28
C PHE A 91 7.63 -13.64 2.75
N GLY A 92 6.32 -13.75 2.91
CA GLY A 92 5.67 -15.05 2.92
C GLY A 92 5.75 -15.68 1.53
N VAL A 93 6.07 -16.98 1.44
CA VAL A 93 6.17 -17.71 0.17
C VAL A 93 5.29 -18.93 0.16
N VAL A 94 4.91 -19.40 -1.03
CA VAL A 94 4.06 -20.56 -1.20
C VAL A 94 4.74 -21.64 -2.07
N ASN A 95 4.57 -22.91 -1.70
CA ASN A 95 4.85 -24.05 -2.55
C ASN A 95 3.56 -24.57 -3.18
N LEU A 96 3.67 -25.03 -4.43
CA LEU A 96 2.55 -25.50 -5.23
C LEU A 96 2.74 -26.99 -5.58
N ASN A 97 1.62 -27.71 -5.67
CA ASN A 97 1.60 -29.05 -6.27
C ASN A 97 1.46 -28.98 -7.82
N GLU A 98 1.42 -30.12 -8.47
CA GLU A 98 1.27 -30.23 -9.93
C GLU A 98 -0.06 -29.65 -10.47
N LYS A 99 -1.06 -29.43 -9.60
CA LYS A 99 -2.35 -28.83 -9.95
C LYS A 99 -2.41 -27.32 -9.69
N ASN A 100 -1.28 -26.68 -9.35
CA ASN A 100 -1.20 -25.28 -8.91
C ASN A 100 -2.02 -24.99 -7.63
N GLU A 101 -2.19 -25.99 -6.76
CA GLU A 101 -2.75 -25.81 -5.45
C GLU A 101 -1.63 -25.54 -4.45
N ILE A 102 -1.87 -24.60 -3.53
CA ILE A 102 -0.92 -24.25 -2.47
C ILE A 102 -0.89 -25.40 -1.45
N ILE A 103 0.25 -26.01 -1.26
CA ILE A 103 0.47 -27.10 -0.31
C ILE A 103 1.27 -26.67 0.92
N GLU A 104 1.92 -25.50 0.84
CA GLU A 104 2.71 -24.98 1.93
C GLU A 104 2.76 -23.45 1.85
N LEU A 105 2.73 -22.79 3.01
CA LEU A 105 2.89 -21.35 3.18
C LEU A 105 3.90 -21.10 4.30
N VAL A 106 5.01 -20.43 3.99
CA VAL A 106 6.10 -20.17 4.94
C VAL A 106 6.36 -18.69 5.03
N GLU A 107 6.27 -18.12 6.23
CA GLU A 107 6.57 -16.71 6.48
C GLU A 107 8.08 -16.50 6.62
N LYS A 108 8.64 -15.61 5.81
CA LYS A 108 10.06 -15.20 5.83
C LYS A 108 11.02 -16.37 6.03
N PRO A 109 11.09 -17.29 5.08
CA PRO A 109 11.85 -18.53 5.21
C PRO A 109 13.36 -18.23 5.36
N LYS A 110 14.02 -18.94 6.30
CA LYS A 110 15.47 -18.83 6.49
C LYS A 110 16.27 -19.59 5.42
N GLU A 111 15.65 -20.57 4.81
CA GLU A 111 16.20 -21.36 3.69
C GLU A 111 15.27 -21.19 2.49
N PHE A 112 15.82 -21.35 1.28
CA PHE A 112 15.02 -21.21 0.08
C PHE A 112 13.89 -22.26 0.04
N VAL A 113 12.65 -21.80 -0.05
CA VAL A 113 11.44 -22.63 -0.19
C VAL A 113 10.85 -22.47 -1.58
N SER A 114 10.60 -21.25 -2.01
CA SER A 114 9.98 -20.88 -3.28
C SER A 114 10.30 -19.43 -3.64
N ASP A 115 10.23 -19.11 -4.93
CA ASP A 115 10.31 -17.72 -5.42
C ASP A 115 8.95 -17.04 -5.51
N GLN A 116 7.84 -17.73 -5.16
CA GLN A 116 6.47 -17.23 -5.20
C GLN A 116 6.12 -16.47 -3.92
N ALA A 117 6.38 -15.17 -3.88
CA ALA A 117 6.05 -14.32 -2.75
C ALA A 117 4.57 -13.96 -2.71
N VAL A 118 3.97 -14.03 -1.53
CA VAL A 118 2.62 -13.54 -1.25
C VAL A 118 2.63 -12.01 -1.25
N ILE A 119 1.69 -11.40 -1.96
CA ILE A 119 1.69 -9.94 -2.17
C ILE A 119 0.65 -9.19 -1.32
N GLY A 120 0.06 -9.85 -0.32
CA GLY A 120 -0.89 -9.20 0.59
C GLY A 120 -2.30 -9.04 0.03
N ILE A 121 -2.67 -9.81 -0.99
CA ILE A 121 -4.04 -9.86 -1.53
C ILE A 121 -4.54 -11.29 -1.50
N TYR A 122 -5.74 -11.46 -0.94
CA TYR A 122 -6.35 -12.76 -0.71
C TYR A 122 -7.84 -12.71 -1.07
N TYR A 123 -8.35 -13.72 -1.71
CA TYR A 123 -9.78 -13.95 -1.88
C TYR A 123 -10.18 -15.19 -1.09
N PHE A 124 -11.29 -15.10 -0.39
CA PHE A 124 -11.94 -16.23 0.28
C PHE A 124 -13.34 -16.41 -0.27
N LYS A 125 -13.70 -17.61 -0.67
CA LYS A 125 -15.05 -17.97 -1.12
C LYS A 125 -16.08 -17.80 0.00
N ASP A 126 -15.66 -18.08 1.23
CA ASP A 126 -16.40 -17.74 2.45
C ASP A 126 -15.38 -17.35 3.54
N ILE A 127 -15.29 -16.06 3.83
CA ILE A 127 -14.36 -15.54 4.83
C ILE A 127 -14.75 -15.91 6.27
N ALA A 128 -15.99 -16.38 6.50
CA ALA A 128 -16.40 -16.86 7.81
C ALA A 128 -15.55 -18.05 8.28
N VAL A 129 -15.05 -18.87 7.34
CA VAL A 129 -14.13 -19.97 7.67
C VAL A 129 -12.78 -19.43 8.17
N LEU A 130 -12.22 -18.41 7.50
CA LEU A 130 -10.99 -17.77 7.99
C LEU A 130 -11.21 -17.14 9.37
N LYS A 131 -12.35 -16.48 9.59
CA LYS A 131 -12.72 -15.89 10.89
C LYS A 131 -12.66 -16.95 11.99
N GLU A 132 -13.31 -18.10 11.79
CA GLU A 132 -13.30 -19.21 12.77
C GLU A 132 -11.85 -19.65 13.08
N LYS A 133 -11.01 -19.82 12.06
CA LYS A 133 -9.62 -20.22 12.25
C LYS A 133 -8.75 -19.14 12.92
N LEU A 134 -9.04 -17.88 12.67
CA LEU A 134 -8.36 -16.79 13.37
C LEU A 134 -8.83 -16.66 14.83
N GLU A 135 -10.12 -16.94 15.15
CA GLU A 135 -10.59 -17.08 16.52
C GLU A 135 -9.81 -18.17 17.28
N GLU A 136 -9.63 -19.35 16.68
CA GLU A 136 -8.79 -20.40 17.25
C GLU A 136 -7.33 -19.94 17.48
N VAL A 137 -6.72 -19.24 16.50
CA VAL A 137 -5.34 -18.70 16.62
C VAL A 137 -5.22 -17.74 17.80
N LEU A 138 -6.21 -16.87 18.01
CA LEU A 138 -6.23 -15.94 19.13
C LEU A 138 -6.44 -16.67 20.46
N ASP A 139 -7.39 -17.62 20.53
CA ASP A 139 -7.70 -18.39 21.75
C ASP A 139 -6.53 -19.27 22.20
N GLU A 140 -5.80 -19.86 21.24
CA GLU A 140 -4.58 -20.63 21.49
C GLU A 140 -3.37 -19.73 21.81
N ASN A 141 -3.49 -18.41 21.68
CA ASN A 141 -2.41 -17.44 21.79
C ASN A 141 -1.20 -17.77 20.88
N LEU A 142 -1.49 -18.23 19.65
CA LEU A 142 -0.47 -18.60 18.67
C LEU A 142 0.13 -17.35 18.02
N MET A 143 1.23 -16.88 18.56
CA MET A 143 1.93 -15.67 18.12
C MET A 143 3.30 -15.98 17.54
N HIS A 144 3.68 -15.27 16.50
CA HIS A 144 5.01 -15.30 15.90
C HIS A 144 5.63 -13.89 15.95
N GLY A 145 6.72 -13.74 16.70
CA GLY A 145 7.35 -12.43 16.89
C GLY A 145 6.48 -11.40 17.65
N GLY A 146 5.48 -11.87 18.42
CA GLY A 146 4.53 -11.01 19.12
C GLY A 146 3.28 -10.64 18.30
N GLU A 147 3.07 -11.26 17.15
CA GLU A 147 1.97 -10.97 16.24
C GLU A 147 1.15 -12.22 15.89
N TYR A 148 -0.16 -12.06 15.76
CA TYR A 148 -1.07 -13.04 15.19
C TYR A 148 -1.10 -12.85 13.66
N GLN A 149 -0.63 -13.85 12.92
CA GLN A 149 -0.51 -13.77 11.48
C GLN A 149 -1.73 -14.35 10.76
N ILE A 150 -2.17 -13.73 9.66
CA ILE A 150 -3.21 -14.31 8.78
C ILE A 150 -2.80 -15.70 8.30
N ASN A 151 -1.50 -15.91 8.09
CA ASN A 151 -0.93 -17.16 7.59
C ASN A 151 -1.24 -18.34 8.51
N ASP A 152 -1.38 -18.14 9.84
CA ASP A 152 -1.71 -19.23 10.76
C ASP A 152 -3.18 -19.65 10.64
N GLY A 153 -4.08 -18.70 10.42
CA GLY A 153 -5.48 -19.01 10.07
C GLY A 153 -5.58 -19.76 8.75
N ILE A 154 -4.84 -19.33 7.72
CA ILE A 154 -4.77 -20.01 6.42
C ILE A 154 -4.24 -21.45 6.56
N LYS A 155 -3.17 -21.67 7.32
CA LYS A 155 -2.64 -23.02 7.59
C LYS A 155 -3.66 -23.92 8.26
N LYS A 156 -4.44 -23.41 9.23
CA LYS A 156 -5.53 -24.17 9.85
C LYS A 156 -6.62 -24.53 8.83
N MET A 157 -6.98 -23.61 7.92
CA MET A 157 -7.91 -23.93 6.81
C MET A 157 -7.36 -25.00 5.87
N MET A 158 -6.07 -24.92 5.51
CA MET A 158 -5.40 -25.93 4.66
C MET A 158 -5.37 -27.32 5.32
N ALA A 159 -5.23 -27.37 6.65
CA ALA A 159 -5.29 -28.63 7.41
C ALA A 159 -6.68 -29.31 7.38
N GLU A 160 -7.72 -28.61 6.95
CA GLU A 160 -9.08 -29.12 6.72
C GLU A 160 -9.36 -29.45 5.24
N ASP A 161 -8.32 -29.72 4.46
CA ASP A 161 -8.39 -30.07 3.04
C ASP A 161 -9.05 -28.99 2.15
N ARG A 162 -9.03 -27.71 2.60
CA ARG A 162 -9.49 -26.58 1.77
C ARG A 162 -8.54 -26.31 0.62
N ILE A 163 -9.09 -26.04 -0.55
CA ILE A 163 -8.33 -25.85 -1.78
C ILE A 163 -7.90 -24.38 -1.90
N PHE A 164 -6.61 -24.14 -1.79
CA PHE A 164 -5.98 -22.85 -2.02
C PHE A 164 -5.27 -22.83 -3.36
N LYS A 165 -5.49 -21.79 -4.16
CA LYS A 165 -4.79 -21.59 -5.44
C LYS A 165 -4.07 -20.26 -5.48
N THR A 166 -3.13 -20.12 -6.41
CA THR A 166 -2.47 -18.83 -6.62
C THR A 166 -3.16 -18.02 -7.71
N GLY A 167 -3.29 -16.72 -7.48
CA GLY A 167 -3.51 -15.73 -8.51
C GLY A 167 -2.18 -15.09 -8.93
N THR A 168 -2.09 -14.62 -10.17
CA THR A 168 -0.91 -13.89 -10.67
C THR A 168 -1.25 -12.43 -10.92
N VAL A 169 -0.25 -11.57 -10.84
CA VAL A 169 -0.36 -10.14 -11.17
C VAL A 169 0.67 -9.77 -12.22
N ASP A 170 0.32 -8.84 -13.11
CA ASP A 170 1.26 -8.32 -14.09
C ASP A 170 2.31 -7.46 -13.39
N GLU A 171 1.85 -6.55 -12.51
CA GLU A 171 2.70 -5.69 -11.71
C GLU A 171 2.31 -5.75 -10.23
N TRP A 172 3.32 -5.76 -9.41
CA TRP A 172 3.22 -5.59 -7.97
C TRP A 172 4.16 -4.45 -7.53
N MET A 173 3.62 -3.53 -6.76
CA MET A 173 4.29 -2.33 -6.29
C MET A 173 4.03 -2.17 -4.80
N ASP A 174 5.09 -2.21 -4.03
CA ASP A 174 5.08 -2.07 -2.58
C ASP A 174 5.17 -0.58 -2.20
N CYS A 175 4.51 -0.19 -1.10
CA CYS A 175 4.56 1.13 -0.50
C CYS A 175 4.92 1.08 1.00
N GLY A 176 5.47 -0.02 1.49
CA GLY A 176 5.76 -0.26 2.90
C GLY A 176 6.89 0.59 3.50
N ASN A 177 7.68 1.29 2.68
CA ASN A 177 8.68 2.26 3.16
C ASN A 177 8.93 3.37 2.13
N LYS A 178 9.61 4.45 2.56
CA LYS A 178 9.85 5.64 1.73
C LYS A 178 10.46 5.32 0.36
N ASN A 179 11.50 4.50 0.30
CA ASN A 179 12.22 4.26 -0.94
C ASN A 179 11.38 3.51 -1.97
N VAL A 180 10.70 2.43 -1.55
CA VAL A 180 9.81 1.67 -2.44
C VAL A 180 8.56 2.47 -2.80
N THR A 181 8.07 3.35 -1.93
CA THR A 181 6.95 4.25 -2.25
C THR A 181 7.31 5.25 -3.35
N VAL A 182 8.52 5.83 -3.29
CA VAL A 182 9.01 6.74 -4.34
C VAL A 182 9.21 6.00 -5.67
N GLU A 183 9.76 4.78 -5.63
CA GLU A 183 9.88 3.93 -6.82
C GLU A 183 8.50 3.59 -7.41
N THR A 184 7.57 3.17 -6.56
CA THR A 184 6.18 2.87 -6.95
C THR A 184 5.50 4.08 -7.58
N ASN A 185 5.68 5.29 -7.01
CA ASN A 185 5.17 6.52 -7.62
C ASN A 185 5.69 6.70 -9.05
N GLY A 186 6.99 6.56 -9.26
CA GLY A 186 7.58 6.67 -10.60
C GLY A 186 7.01 5.63 -11.57
N ARG A 187 6.85 4.38 -11.15
CA ARG A 187 6.24 3.31 -11.98
C ARG A 187 4.79 3.63 -12.33
N MET A 188 3.97 4.06 -11.35
CA MET A 188 2.58 4.43 -11.58
C MET A 188 2.45 5.61 -12.54
N LEU A 189 3.26 6.65 -12.38
CA LEU A 189 3.28 7.79 -13.29
C LEU A 189 3.61 7.36 -14.74
N ASN A 190 4.56 6.43 -14.91
CA ASN A 190 4.87 5.89 -16.23
C ASN A 190 3.71 5.12 -16.84
N PHE A 191 2.99 4.29 -16.07
CA PHE A 191 1.81 3.58 -16.57
C PHE A 191 0.71 4.55 -16.99
N LEU A 192 0.34 5.51 -16.14
CA LEU A 192 -0.69 6.49 -16.40
C LEU A 192 -0.35 7.37 -17.61
N HIS A 193 0.92 7.78 -17.75
CA HIS A 193 1.40 8.54 -18.91
C HIS A 193 1.32 7.74 -20.21
N GLN A 194 1.70 6.44 -20.20
CA GLN A 194 1.57 5.55 -21.36
C GLN A 194 0.11 5.28 -21.73
N ASP A 195 -0.78 5.21 -20.74
CA ASP A 195 -2.23 5.05 -20.95
C ASP A 195 -2.89 6.36 -21.45
N GLY A 196 -2.13 7.46 -21.54
CA GLY A 196 -2.59 8.76 -22.06
C GLY A 196 -3.42 9.56 -21.05
N GLU A 197 -3.29 9.27 -19.77
CA GLU A 197 -3.99 10.00 -18.72
C GLU A 197 -3.47 11.42 -18.57
N LYS A 198 -4.38 12.36 -18.31
CA LYS A 198 -4.03 13.76 -18.06
C LYS A 198 -3.53 13.92 -16.62
N LEU A 199 -2.23 14.04 -16.43
CA LEU A 199 -1.58 14.07 -15.12
C LEU A 199 -1.29 15.49 -14.61
N ILE A 200 -1.43 16.51 -15.45
CA ILE A 200 -1.16 17.91 -15.08
C ILE A 200 -2.48 18.70 -15.13
N SER A 201 -2.85 19.30 -14.01
CA SER A 201 -4.07 20.11 -13.91
C SER A 201 -3.95 21.39 -14.75
N ASP A 202 -5.08 21.83 -15.33
CA ASP A 202 -5.16 23.12 -16.06
C ASP A 202 -5.02 24.33 -15.14
N SER A 203 -5.18 24.18 -13.84
CA SER A 203 -5.09 25.25 -12.85
C SER A 203 -3.66 25.54 -12.36
N VAL A 204 -2.65 24.80 -12.86
CA VAL A 204 -1.24 24.96 -12.50
C VAL A 204 -0.72 26.30 -12.99
N LYS A 205 -0.09 27.05 -12.11
CA LYS A 205 0.58 28.32 -12.45
C LYS A 205 2.07 28.10 -12.61
N ILE A 206 2.57 28.31 -13.83
CA ILE A 206 3.97 28.10 -14.18
C ILE A 206 4.63 29.43 -14.50
N THR A 207 5.66 29.80 -13.74
CA THR A 207 6.48 31.01 -13.98
C THR A 207 7.94 30.60 -14.08
N ASN A 208 8.55 30.81 -15.22
CA ASN A 208 9.95 30.50 -15.49
C ASN A 208 10.36 29.09 -14.98
N SER A 209 9.52 28.08 -15.26
CA SER A 209 9.69 26.73 -14.75
C SER A 209 9.53 25.70 -15.86
N GLU A 210 10.13 24.53 -15.69
CA GLU A 210 10.14 23.42 -16.64
C GLU A 210 9.60 22.16 -15.97
N ILE A 211 8.75 21.40 -16.69
CA ILE A 211 8.25 20.11 -16.25
C ILE A 211 8.75 19.05 -17.22
N THR A 212 9.41 18.02 -16.70
CA THR A 212 9.85 16.83 -17.44
C THR A 212 8.94 15.67 -17.07
N GLU A 213 8.14 15.21 -17.99
CA GLU A 213 7.21 14.08 -17.77
C GLU A 213 7.94 12.72 -17.66
N PRO A 214 7.32 11.71 -17.01
CA PRO A 214 5.98 11.76 -16.41
C PRO A 214 5.97 12.45 -15.04
N CYS A 215 4.97 13.31 -14.84
CA CYS A 215 4.73 14.00 -13.57
C CYS A 215 3.23 14.10 -13.31
N TYR A 216 2.81 13.98 -12.04
CA TYR A 216 1.49 14.40 -11.60
C TYR A 216 1.58 15.77 -10.93
N ILE A 217 0.81 16.74 -11.41
CA ILE A 217 0.74 18.08 -10.83
C ILE A 217 -0.73 18.39 -10.57
N GLY A 218 -1.07 18.48 -9.29
CA GLY A 218 -2.43 18.69 -8.81
C GLY A 218 -2.98 20.11 -9.04
N GLU A 219 -4.16 20.35 -8.51
CA GLU A 219 -4.86 21.61 -8.68
C GLU A 219 -4.19 22.78 -7.92
N ASN A 220 -4.23 23.96 -8.53
CA ASN A 220 -3.74 25.20 -7.92
C ASN A 220 -2.28 25.17 -7.45
N VAL A 221 -1.46 24.29 -8.02
CA VAL A 221 -0.01 24.26 -7.78
C VAL A 221 0.64 25.49 -8.39
N GLU A 222 1.60 26.09 -7.68
CA GLU A 222 2.39 27.22 -8.13
C GLU A 222 3.87 26.83 -8.28
N LEU A 223 4.41 26.92 -9.49
CA LEU A 223 5.82 26.64 -9.80
C LEU A 223 6.51 27.94 -10.24
N VAL A 224 7.56 28.35 -9.51
CA VAL A 224 8.32 29.56 -9.80
C VAL A 224 9.82 29.23 -9.84
N ASN A 225 10.49 29.51 -10.95
CA ASN A 225 11.91 29.19 -11.16
C ASN A 225 12.23 27.73 -10.81
N ALA A 226 11.37 26.79 -11.15
CA ALA A 226 11.47 25.39 -10.73
C ALA A 226 11.68 24.44 -11.91
N LYS A 227 12.43 23.36 -11.67
CA LYS A 227 12.53 22.22 -12.57
C LYS A 227 11.92 21.01 -11.88
N ILE A 228 10.87 20.48 -12.47
CA ILE A 228 10.09 19.37 -11.89
C ILE A 228 10.14 18.17 -12.80
N GLY A 229 10.46 17.03 -12.24
CA GLY A 229 10.48 15.75 -12.96
C GLY A 229 11.87 15.27 -13.40
N PRO A 230 11.93 14.06 -13.97
CA PRO A 230 10.78 13.14 -14.11
C PRO A 230 10.37 12.46 -12.79
N ASN A 231 9.25 11.72 -12.84
CA ASN A 231 8.74 10.87 -11.74
C ASN A 231 8.42 11.66 -10.46
N VAL A 232 7.80 12.82 -10.59
CA VAL A 232 7.39 13.67 -9.48
C VAL A 232 5.87 13.74 -9.39
N SER A 233 5.33 13.53 -8.19
CA SER A 233 3.95 13.87 -7.86
C SER A 233 3.92 15.09 -6.95
N VAL A 234 3.10 16.09 -7.31
CA VAL A 234 2.89 17.32 -6.53
C VAL A 234 1.42 17.44 -6.23
N GLY A 235 1.07 17.43 -4.94
CA GLY A 235 -0.30 17.56 -4.45
C GLY A 235 -0.85 18.98 -4.58
N ASP A 236 -2.18 19.10 -4.48
CA ASP A 236 -2.94 20.32 -4.68
C ASP A 236 -2.46 21.48 -3.78
N GLY A 237 -2.52 22.69 -4.30
CA GLY A 237 -2.21 23.92 -3.58
C GLY A 237 -0.73 24.08 -3.15
N THR A 238 0.13 23.18 -3.57
CA THR A 238 1.57 23.19 -3.23
C THR A 238 2.30 24.29 -3.99
N LYS A 239 3.30 24.88 -3.34
CA LYS A 239 4.17 25.95 -3.90
C LYS A 239 5.62 25.49 -3.94
N ILE A 240 6.23 25.54 -5.12
CA ILE A 240 7.64 25.20 -5.31
C ILE A 240 8.35 26.38 -5.95
N THR A 241 9.37 26.91 -5.26
CA THR A 241 10.10 28.11 -5.68
C THR A 241 11.61 27.88 -5.64
N ASP A 242 12.32 28.30 -6.68
CA ASP A 242 13.80 28.21 -6.80
C ASP A 242 14.31 26.80 -6.48
N ALA A 243 13.69 25.75 -7.08
CA ALA A 243 13.97 24.37 -6.72
C ALA A 243 14.08 23.45 -7.93
N GLU A 244 14.82 22.37 -7.75
CA GLU A 244 14.91 21.25 -8.66
C GLU A 244 14.44 19.99 -7.93
N VAL A 245 13.41 19.30 -8.47
CA VAL A 245 12.76 18.15 -7.84
C VAL A 245 12.61 17.02 -8.84
N LYS A 246 13.11 15.84 -8.53
CA LYS A 246 12.94 14.62 -9.33
C LYS A 246 12.71 13.40 -8.44
N ASN A 247 12.10 12.34 -8.99
CA ASN A 247 11.83 11.07 -8.29
C ASN A 247 11.28 11.31 -6.87
N SER A 248 10.21 12.10 -6.72
CA SER A 248 9.78 12.57 -5.40
C SER A 248 8.27 12.70 -5.31
N LEU A 249 7.75 12.60 -4.08
CA LEU A 249 6.37 12.92 -3.75
C LEU A 249 6.33 14.16 -2.85
N ILE A 250 5.61 15.17 -3.30
CA ILE A 250 5.31 16.37 -2.53
C ILE A 250 3.80 16.38 -2.31
N GLN A 251 3.37 16.34 -1.05
CA GLN A 251 1.96 16.27 -0.70
C GLN A 251 1.26 17.63 -0.79
N THR A 252 -0.03 17.67 -0.46
CA THR A 252 -0.90 18.84 -0.60
C THR A 252 -0.49 20.00 0.29
N PHE A 253 -0.64 21.23 -0.22
CA PHE A 253 -0.37 22.49 0.49
C PHE A 253 1.04 22.61 1.09
N ALA A 254 2.00 21.86 0.54
CA ALA A 254 3.40 21.97 0.94
C ALA A 254 4.06 23.24 0.33
N GLU A 255 5.09 23.75 1.00
CA GLU A 255 5.93 24.83 0.49
C GLU A 255 7.38 24.32 0.41
N VAL A 256 7.96 24.31 -0.80
CA VAL A 256 9.35 23.89 -1.04
C VAL A 256 10.11 25.05 -1.68
N ARG A 257 11.24 25.44 -1.08
CA ARG A 257 12.05 26.56 -1.57
C ARG A 257 13.53 26.25 -1.52
N ASN A 258 14.29 26.85 -2.46
CA ASN A 258 15.77 26.84 -2.48
C ASN A 258 16.33 25.41 -2.36
N ALA A 259 15.75 24.44 -3.06
CA ALA A 259 16.02 23.03 -2.81
C ALA A 259 16.43 22.27 -4.07
N LYS A 260 17.27 21.25 -3.87
CA LYS A 260 17.48 20.18 -4.85
C LYS A 260 17.08 18.87 -4.20
N LEU A 261 15.99 18.28 -4.67
CA LEU A 261 15.40 17.06 -4.10
C LEU A 261 15.43 15.93 -5.14
N ASP A 262 15.95 14.79 -4.70
CA ASP A 262 15.92 13.54 -5.41
C ASP A 262 15.58 12.43 -4.43
N ASN A 263 14.62 11.56 -4.77
CA ASN A 263 14.16 10.50 -3.87
C ASN A 263 13.60 11.05 -2.53
N ALA A 264 12.76 12.11 -2.60
CA ALA A 264 12.21 12.77 -1.42
C ALA A 264 10.71 12.49 -1.24
N MET A 265 10.26 12.53 0.00
CA MET A 265 8.84 12.61 0.38
C MET A 265 8.64 13.80 1.32
N ILE A 266 7.74 14.71 0.96
CA ILE A 266 7.38 15.90 1.72
C ILE A 266 5.89 15.78 2.07
N GLY A 267 5.56 15.82 3.34
CA GLY A 267 4.18 15.65 3.84
C GLY A 267 3.25 16.83 3.57
N ASN A 268 1.97 16.66 3.87
CA ASN A 268 0.96 17.70 3.77
C ASN A 268 1.31 18.91 4.66
N PHE A 269 1.09 20.12 4.15
CA PHE A 269 1.33 21.39 4.85
C PHE A 269 2.78 21.58 5.33
N ALA A 270 3.72 20.73 4.91
CA ALA A 270 5.12 20.84 5.29
C ALA A 270 5.78 22.03 4.59
N LYS A 271 6.72 22.68 5.30
CA LYS A 271 7.53 23.76 4.76
C LYS A 271 9.00 23.36 4.79
N PHE A 272 9.60 23.32 3.62
CA PHE A 272 11.01 23.01 3.44
C PHE A 272 11.72 24.15 2.68
N ASP A 273 12.73 24.72 3.30
CA ASP A 273 13.62 25.71 2.68
C ASP A 273 15.07 25.21 2.78
N GLY A 274 15.71 24.93 1.65
CA GLY A 274 17.07 24.43 1.61
C GLY A 274 18.14 25.39 2.16
N ASN A 275 17.79 26.69 2.31
CA ASN A 275 18.63 27.73 2.92
C ASN A 275 18.26 27.95 4.39
N PHE A 276 18.24 26.88 5.20
CA PHE A 276 17.90 26.99 6.61
C PHE A 276 19.09 27.47 7.45
N THR A 277 18.81 28.34 8.44
CA THR A 277 19.78 28.81 9.45
C THR A 277 19.53 28.23 10.83
N GLN A 278 18.34 27.65 11.04
CA GLN A 278 17.94 26.98 12.28
C GLN A 278 17.35 25.63 11.93
N ILE A 279 17.75 24.61 12.66
CA ILE A 279 17.29 23.25 12.46
C ILE A 279 17.04 22.59 13.81
N SER A 280 15.99 21.79 13.91
CA SER A 280 15.74 20.89 15.03
C SER A 280 15.55 19.49 14.46
N ILE A 281 16.43 18.57 14.86
CA ILE A 281 16.42 17.19 14.40
C ILE A 281 16.24 16.31 15.64
N GLY A 282 15.28 15.39 15.57
CA GLY A 282 15.03 14.42 16.63
C GLY A 282 16.00 13.24 16.59
N ASP A 283 15.87 12.35 17.59
CA ASP A 283 16.67 11.14 17.69
C ASP A 283 16.54 10.26 16.44
N TYR A 284 17.62 9.63 16.02
CA TYR A 284 17.72 8.73 14.85
C TYR A 284 17.35 9.37 13.50
N SER A 285 17.24 10.69 13.41
CA SER A 285 17.02 11.40 12.14
C SER A 285 18.33 11.59 11.39
N THR A 286 18.29 11.50 10.06
CA THR A 286 19.40 11.80 9.18
C THR A 286 19.00 12.94 8.23
N LEU A 287 19.90 13.89 8.01
CA LEU A 287 19.80 14.93 6.98
C LEU A 287 20.94 14.70 6.00
N GLU A 288 20.62 14.25 4.78
CA GLU A 288 21.57 13.94 3.71
C GLU A 288 21.46 14.92 2.54
#